data_913fd536752ba5431e9e6572a0ec7ee4
#
_entry.id   913fd536752ba5431e9e6572a0ec7ee4
#
_cell.length_a   1.000
_cell.length_b   1.000
_cell.length_c   1.000
_cell.angle_alpha   90.00
_cell.angle_beta   90.00
_cell.angle_gamma   90.00
#
_symmetry.space_group_name_H-M   'P 1'
#
loop_
_entity.id
_entity.type
_entity.pdbx_description
1 polymer ?
#
loop_
_entity_poly.entity_id
_entity_poly.type
_entity_poly.pdbx_seq_one_letter_code
_entity_poly.pdbx_strand_id
1 'polypeptide(L)'
;MTQTFTLIHMSDVHLGPIEGFHWRYWNIKRGVGYLNWHRGRVRIHRREVANLIAADALAQGADHIAVTGDLANIGLPGEYGAATAWLASLGEPDRVSVVPGNHDIYTARLHGASCLDTWAPYMRSGGDWSASEPVRFPFVKILGPVALIGLNSAIPTPLFSAIGRLGEAQLSDLATCLDRLKAQNLIRVVLIHHPPLPGQAPPRRALSDAAAFGDVLDRCGAELVLHGHNHRDTLLWRSGVPVLGISAASAGRPRHDEPLARYRVLRLSRDNGGTRIVSITRGLAVEGGEVVALDERELVAPKS
;
A
#
# COMPACT_ATOMS: atom_id res chain seq x y z
N MET A 1 2.68 -3.77 31.33
CA MET A 1 3.46 -4.20 30.14
C MET A 1 2.94 -3.41 28.96
N THR A 2 3.80 -2.76 28.20
CA THR A 2 3.42 -2.00 27.02
C THR A 2 2.97 -2.99 25.93
N GLN A 3 1.72 -2.90 25.48
CA GLN A 3 1.23 -3.77 24.40
C GLN A 3 1.94 -3.41 23.10
N THR A 4 2.59 -4.38 22.48
CA THR A 4 3.19 -4.23 21.15
C THR A 4 2.19 -4.72 20.11
N PHE A 5 1.94 -3.90 19.09
CA PHE A 5 1.12 -4.25 17.93
C PHE A 5 2.04 -4.53 16.74
N THR A 6 1.85 -5.66 16.09
CA THR A 6 2.67 -6.08 14.95
C THR A 6 1.87 -5.91 13.66
N LEU A 7 2.35 -5.02 12.79
CA LEU A 7 1.77 -4.74 11.47
C LEU A 7 2.70 -5.26 10.36
N ILE A 8 2.15 -6.04 9.44
CA ILE A 8 2.82 -6.36 8.17
C ILE A 8 2.50 -5.28 7.15
N HIS A 9 3.50 -4.84 6.39
CA HIS A 9 3.32 -3.97 5.23
C HIS A 9 3.93 -4.62 3.98
N MET A 10 3.12 -4.75 2.93
CA MET A 10 3.52 -5.18 1.60
C MET A 10 2.84 -4.34 0.51
N SER A 11 3.38 -4.34 -0.70
CA SER A 11 2.90 -3.54 -1.82
C SER A 11 3.26 -4.16 -3.17
N ASP A 12 2.62 -3.67 -4.25
CA ASP A 12 3.01 -3.93 -5.63
C ASP A 12 3.10 -5.44 -5.95
N VAL A 13 2.02 -6.15 -5.62
CA VAL A 13 1.94 -7.61 -5.74
C VAL A 13 1.84 -8.05 -7.20
N HIS A 14 1.21 -7.26 -8.07
CA HIS A 14 1.12 -7.49 -9.51
C HIS A 14 0.86 -8.95 -9.87
N LEU A 15 -0.25 -9.49 -9.36
CA LEU A 15 -0.60 -10.89 -9.53
C LEU A 15 -0.73 -11.28 -11.00
N GLY A 16 0.12 -12.16 -11.46
CA GLY A 16 0.04 -12.80 -12.76
C GLY A 16 -0.52 -14.21 -12.68
N PRO A 17 -0.80 -14.82 -13.85
CA PRO A 17 -0.83 -14.24 -15.19
C PRO A 17 -2.02 -13.30 -15.40
N ILE A 18 -1.96 -12.39 -16.40
CA ILE A 18 -3.12 -11.59 -16.82
C ILE A 18 -4.08 -12.52 -17.55
N GLU A 19 -5.16 -12.90 -16.90
CA GLU A 19 -6.20 -13.77 -17.44
C GLU A 19 -7.43 -12.98 -17.91
N GLY A 20 -8.15 -13.52 -18.89
CA GLY A 20 -9.45 -12.95 -19.31
C GLY A 20 -9.36 -11.63 -20.09
N PHE A 21 -8.25 -11.35 -20.76
CA PHE A 21 -8.14 -10.18 -21.63
C PHE A 21 -9.00 -10.37 -22.90
N HIS A 22 -10.27 -10.01 -22.79
CA HIS A 22 -11.25 -10.12 -23.87
C HIS A 22 -11.35 -8.80 -24.64
N TRP A 23 -11.69 -8.84 -25.93
CA TRP A 23 -11.80 -7.67 -26.82
C TRP A 23 -12.71 -6.55 -26.25
N ARG A 24 -13.76 -6.87 -25.52
CA ARG A 24 -14.66 -5.89 -24.87
C ARG A 24 -13.98 -5.02 -23.82
N TYR A 25 -12.84 -5.45 -23.27
CA TYR A 25 -12.05 -4.69 -22.30
C TYR A 25 -10.90 -3.93 -22.95
N TRP A 26 -10.78 -4.07 -24.29
CA TRP A 26 -9.67 -3.51 -25.02
C TRP A 26 -9.73 -1.98 -25.06
N ASN A 27 -8.64 -1.34 -24.77
CA ASN A 27 -8.34 0.04 -25.10
C ASN A 27 -6.82 0.16 -25.32
N ILE A 28 -6.36 1.27 -25.89
CA ILE A 28 -4.94 1.46 -26.24
C ILE A 28 -4.04 1.29 -25.00
N LYS A 29 -4.41 1.86 -23.86
CA LYS A 29 -3.63 1.76 -22.61
C LYS A 29 -3.52 0.32 -22.13
N ARG A 30 -4.61 -0.45 -22.10
CA ARG A 30 -4.61 -1.86 -21.75
C ARG A 30 -3.83 -2.72 -22.74
N GLY A 31 -3.95 -2.46 -24.03
CA GLY A 31 -3.18 -3.15 -25.06
C GLY A 31 -1.67 -2.95 -24.88
N VAL A 32 -1.23 -1.72 -24.65
CA VAL A 32 0.18 -1.43 -24.34
C VAL A 32 0.61 -2.06 -23.02
N GLY A 33 -0.24 -2.01 -21.98
CA GLY A 33 0.03 -2.64 -20.69
C GLY A 33 0.18 -4.17 -20.82
N TYR A 34 -0.70 -4.82 -21.58
CA TYR A 34 -0.65 -6.25 -21.86
C TYR A 34 0.63 -6.65 -22.62
N LEU A 35 1.03 -5.89 -23.63
CA LEU A 35 2.29 -6.12 -24.33
C LEU A 35 3.50 -5.93 -23.41
N ASN A 36 3.52 -4.89 -22.58
CA ASN A 36 4.60 -4.66 -21.62
C ASN A 36 4.69 -5.79 -20.58
N TRP A 37 3.55 -6.33 -20.15
CA TRP A 37 3.53 -7.51 -19.29
C TRP A 37 4.24 -8.69 -19.93
N HIS A 38 3.84 -9.09 -21.12
CA HIS A 38 4.43 -10.23 -21.82
C HIS A 38 5.88 -10.04 -22.27
N ARG A 39 6.30 -8.79 -22.57
CA ARG A 39 7.69 -8.50 -22.96
C ARG A 39 8.70 -8.53 -21.82
N GLY A 40 8.28 -8.27 -20.58
CA GLY A 40 9.24 -8.19 -19.50
C GLY A 40 8.68 -8.36 -18.08
N ARG A 41 7.55 -7.72 -17.77
CA ARG A 41 7.04 -7.69 -16.38
C ARG A 41 6.70 -9.09 -15.83
N VAL A 42 6.20 -10.00 -16.66
CA VAL A 42 5.94 -11.40 -16.28
C VAL A 42 7.17 -12.13 -15.74
N ARG A 43 8.38 -11.74 -16.17
CA ARG A 43 9.63 -12.34 -15.68
C ARG A 43 10.08 -11.77 -14.35
N ILE A 44 9.61 -10.57 -14.02
CA ILE A 44 9.95 -9.82 -12.80
C ILE A 44 8.91 -10.14 -11.72
N HIS A 45 7.62 -9.89 -12.02
CA HIS A 45 6.52 -10.10 -11.09
C HIS A 45 6.01 -11.55 -11.19
N ARG A 46 6.38 -12.36 -10.21
CA ARG A 46 6.11 -13.79 -10.17
C ARG A 46 5.14 -14.10 -9.05
N ARG A 47 4.02 -14.76 -9.39
CA ARG A 47 2.99 -15.14 -8.42
C ARG A 47 3.53 -16.05 -7.33
N GLU A 48 4.45 -16.95 -7.71
CA GLU A 48 5.09 -17.87 -6.76
C GLU A 48 5.89 -17.11 -5.70
N VAL A 49 6.56 -16.02 -6.11
CA VAL A 49 7.31 -15.16 -5.20
C VAL A 49 6.34 -14.37 -4.28
N ALA A 50 5.26 -13.81 -4.82
CA ALA A 50 4.24 -13.16 -4.01
C ALA A 50 3.64 -14.10 -2.96
N ASN A 51 3.39 -15.37 -3.33
CA ASN A 51 2.89 -16.39 -2.42
C ASN A 51 3.93 -16.80 -1.36
N LEU A 52 5.22 -16.86 -1.74
CA LEU A 52 6.31 -17.12 -0.79
C LEU A 52 6.44 -15.99 0.25
N ILE A 53 6.39 -14.75 -0.20
CA ILE A 53 6.37 -13.56 0.67
C ILE A 53 5.13 -13.58 1.60
N ALA A 54 3.95 -13.90 1.06
CA ALA A 54 2.72 -14.00 1.84
C ALA A 54 2.81 -15.09 2.91
N ALA A 55 3.35 -16.26 2.57
CA ALA A 55 3.52 -17.36 3.52
C ALA A 55 4.49 -17.02 4.67
N ASP A 56 5.63 -16.38 4.36
CA ASP A 56 6.57 -15.93 5.38
C ASP A 56 5.96 -14.80 6.25
N ALA A 57 5.20 -13.89 5.63
CA ALA A 57 4.51 -12.82 6.36
C ALA A 57 3.47 -13.36 7.34
N LEU A 58 2.68 -14.36 6.95
CA LEU A 58 1.71 -15.04 7.80
C LEU A 58 2.39 -15.77 8.98
N ALA A 59 3.57 -16.38 8.74
CA ALA A 59 4.36 -17.04 9.76
C ALA A 59 4.88 -16.07 10.87
N GLN A 60 4.89 -14.75 10.61
CA GLN A 60 5.25 -13.76 11.64
C GLN A 60 4.17 -13.57 12.72
N GLY A 61 2.96 -14.11 12.55
CA GLY A 61 1.88 -14.01 13.53
C GLY A 61 1.44 -12.57 13.82
N ALA A 62 1.44 -11.70 12.81
CA ALA A 62 1.11 -10.28 12.95
C ALA A 62 -0.36 -10.05 13.33
N ASP A 63 -0.62 -8.95 14.03
CA ASP A 63 -1.97 -8.54 14.40
C ASP A 63 -2.78 -8.08 13.18
N HIS A 64 -2.12 -7.48 12.18
CA HIS A 64 -2.77 -6.99 10.96
C HIS A 64 -1.81 -6.94 9.76
N ILE A 65 -2.37 -7.05 8.55
CA ILE A 65 -1.64 -6.95 7.29
C ILE A 65 -2.17 -5.75 6.48
N ALA A 66 -1.28 -4.85 6.09
CA ALA A 66 -1.56 -3.70 5.25
C ALA A 66 -0.95 -3.88 3.86
N VAL A 67 -1.76 -3.74 2.81
CA VAL A 67 -1.33 -3.83 1.41
C VAL A 67 -1.53 -2.47 0.74
N THR A 68 -0.44 -1.86 0.26
CA THR A 68 -0.51 -0.52 -0.33
C THR A 68 -0.63 -0.52 -1.86
N GLY A 69 -1.47 -1.42 -2.40
CA GLY A 69 -1.97 -1.36 -3.77
C GLY A 69 -1.12 -2.09 -4.81
N ASP A 70 -1.53 -1.91 -6.06
CA ASP A 70 -1.00 -2.55 -7.26
C ASP A 70 -1.03 -4.08 -7.18
N LEU A 71 -2.22 -4.63 -6.88
CA LEU A 71 -2.47 -6.06 -6.93
C LEU A 71 -2.73 -6.53 -8.37
N ALA A 72 -3.42 -5.72 -9.18
CA ALA A 72 -3.65 -5.97 -10.59
C ALA A 72 -2.50 -5.46 -11.48
N ASN A 73 -2.59 -5.70 -12.79
CA ASN A 73 -1.62 -5.25 -13.78
C ASN A 73 -2.20 -4.23 -14.77
N ILE A 74 -3.42 -4.47 -15.28
CA ILE A 74 -4.11 -3.62 -16.25
C ILE A 74 -5.59 -3.36 -15.88
N GLY A 75 -5.97 -3.77 -14.67
CA GLY A 75 -7.30 -3.50 -14.11
C GLY A 75 -8.43 -4.22 -14.84
N LEU A 76 -8.33 -5.53 -15.00
CA LEU A 76 -9.37 -6.38 -15.55
C LEU A 76 -10.24 -7.01 -14.44
N PRO A 77 -11.52 -7.32 -14.70
CA PRO A 77 -12.36 -8.01 -13.73
C PRO A 77 -11.78 -9.34 -13.24
N GLY A 78 -11.13 -10.11 -14.13
CA GLY A 78 -10.45 -11.36 -13.76
C GLY A 78 -9.28 -11.14 -12.80
N GLU A 79 -8.52 -10.05 -12.97
CA GLU A 79 -7.44 -9.68 -12.06
C GLU A 79 -7.99 -9.28 -10.67
N TYR A 80 -9.14 -8.58 -10.62
CA TYR A 80 -9.77 -8.24 -9.34
C TYR A 80 -10.23 -9.48 -8.58
N GLY A 81 -10.79 -10.47 -9.28
CA GLY A 81 -11.16 -11.76 -8.68
C GLY A 81 -9.95 -12.52 -8.13
N ALA A 82 -8.87 -12.59 -8.92
CA ALA A 82 -7.63 -13.23 -8.48
C ALA A 82 -7.01 -12.53 -7.26
N ALA A 83 -7.05 -11.20 -7.24
CA ALA A 83 -6.59 -10.40 -6.11
C ALA A 83 -7.48 -10.59 -4.86
N THR A 84 -8.80 -10.70 -5.02
CA THR A 84 -9.71 -11.03 -3.91
C THR A 84 -9.35 -12.36 -3.28
N ALA A 85 -9.14 -13.38 -4.09
CA ALA A 85 -8.74 -14.71 -3.59
C ALA A 85 -7.38 -14.67 -2.88
N TRP A 86 -6.45 -13.86 -3.38
CA TRP A 86 -5.15 -13.67 -2.74
C TRP A 86 -5.26 -12.89 -1.42
N LEU A 87 -6.05 -11.81 -1.36
CA LEU A 87 -6.33 -11.09 -0.11
C LEU A 87 -6.98 -12.00 0.93
N ALA A 88 -7.96 -12.83 0.52
CA ALA A 88 -8.59 -13.82 1.39
C ALA A 88 -7.60 -14.87 1.93
N SER A 89 -6.57 -15.21 1.16
CA SER A 89 -5.50 -16.12 1.63
C SER A 89 -4.60 -15.49 2.69
N LEU A 90 -4.55 -14.16 2.80
CA LEU A 90 -3.83 -13.44 3.87
C LEU A 90 -4.66 -13.37 5.16
N GLY A 91 -5.98 -13.38 5.05
CA GLY A 91 -6.90 -13.33 6.18
C GLY A 91 -8.22 -12.63 5.88
N GLU A 92 -9.08 -12.65 6.88
CA GLU A 92 -10.37 -11.99 6.84
C GLU A 92 -10.22 -10.44 6.81
N PRO A 93 -11.27 -9.70 6.38
CA PRO A 93 -11.22 -8.24 6.28
C PRO A 93 -10.91 -7.47 7.57
N ASP A 94 -11.10 -8.06 8.73
CA ASP A 94 -10.72 -7.48 10.02
C ASP A 94 -9.21 -7.57 10.27
N ARG A 95 -8.51 -8.51 9.62
CA ARG A 95 -7.07 -8.72 9.75
C ARG A 95 -6.25 -8.20 8.56
N VAL A 96 -6.92 -7.79 7.48
CA VAL A 96 -6.27 -7.29 6.26
C VAL A 96 -6.89 -5.98 5.85
N SER A 97 -6.05 -5.03 5.42
CA SER A 97 -6.48 -3.78 4.79
C SER A 97 -5.73 -3.57 3.48
N VAL A 98 -6.42 -3.02 2.50
CA VAL A 98 -5.83 -2.67 1.20
C VAL A 98 -6.20 -1.24 0.83
N VAL A 99 -5.28 -0.52 0.18
CA VAL A 99 -5.57 0.71 -0.56
C VAL A 99 -5.25 0.48 -2.03
N PRO A 100 -6.01 1.06 -2.97
CA PRO A 100 -5.79 0.80 -4.39
C PRO A 100 -4.55 1.52 -4.91
N GLY A 101 -3.86 0.88 -5.87
CA GLY A 101 -2.78 1.47 -6.65
C GLY A 101 -3.21 1.88 -8.06
N ASN A 102 -2.29 2.45 -8.83
CA ASN A 102 -2.59 2.95 -10.18
C ASN A 102 -2.85 1.82 -11.20
N HIS A 103 -2.37 0.62 -10.95
CA HIS A 103 -2.69 -0.56 -11.76
C HIS A 103 -4.05 -1.15 -11.41
N ASP A 104 -4.55 -0.92 -10.22
CA ASP A 104 -5.88 -1.33 -9.76
C ASP A 104 -6.98 -0.40 -10.31
N ILE A 105 -6.70 0.90 -10.43
CA ILE A 105 -7.55 1.91 -11.07
C ILE A 105 -6.91 2.34 -12.40
N TYR A 106 -6.67 1.38 -13.27
CA TYR A 106 -5.86 1.55 -14.47
C TYR A 106 -6.51 2.44 -15.55
N THR A 107 -7.83 2.32 -15.69
CA THR A 107 -8.65 3.11 -16.61
C THR A 107 -9.97 3.47 -15.94
N ALA A 108 -10.76 4.35 -16.55
CA ALA A 108 -12.13 4.58 -16.13
C ALA A 108 -12.91 3.26 -16.02
N ARG A 109 -13.87 3.22 -15.10
CA ARG A 109 -14.70 2.05 -14.80
C ARG A 109 -15.28 1.45 -16.09
N LEU A 110 -15.07 0.16 -16.29
CA LEU A 110 -15.62 -0.60 -17.41
C LEU A 110 -16.64 -1.60 -16.91
N HIS A 111 -17.83 -1.60 -17.53
CA HIS A 111 -18.89 -2.61 -17.29
C HIS A 111 -19.23 -2.82 -15.81
N GLY A 112 -19.14 -1.77 -14.99
CA GLY A 112 -19.52 -1.82 -13.59
C GLY A 112 -18.47 -2.47 -12.65
N ALA A 113 -17.49 -3.19 -13.15
CA ALA A 113 -16.47 -3.81 -12.31
C ALA A 113 -15.38 -2.81 -11.86
N SER A 114 -15.05 -2.86 -10.58
CA SER A 114 -14.00 -2.02 -9.98
C SER A 114 -13.36 -2.75 -8.80
N CYS A 115 -12.08 -2.51 -8.58
CA CYS A 115 -11.41 -2.98 -7.35
C CYS A 115 -12.09 -2.43 -6.10
N LEU A 116 -12.63 -1.19 -6.16
CA LEU A 116 -13.33 -0.55 -5.03
C LEU A 116 -14.60 -1.31 -4.61
N ASP A 117 -15.29 -1.94 -5.56
CA ASP A 117 -16.46 -2.77 -5.25
C ASP A 117 -16.04 -4.17 -4.79
N THR A 118 -15.07 -4.77 -5.51
CA THR A 118 -14.66 -6.16 -5.30
C THR A 118 -13.90 -6.34 -3.98
N TRP A 119 -13.06 -5.35 -3.60
CA TRP A 119 -12.26 -5.37 -2.38
C TRP A 119 -12.85 -4.52 -1.25
N ALA A 120 -14.08 -4.02 -1.42
CA ALA A 120 -14.77 -3.18 -0.44
C ALA A 120 -14.63 -3.65 1.02
N PRO A 121 -14.77 -4.95 1.36
CA PRO A 121 -14.63 -5.41 2.74
C PRO A 121 -13.28 -5.05 3.37
N TYR A 122 -12.19 -5.06 2.59
CA TYR A 122 -10.85 -4.75 3.04
C TYR A 122 -10.56 -3.24 3.16
N MET A 123 -11.46 -2.37 2.64
CA MET A 123 -11.35 -0.90 2.57
C MET A 123 -12.44 -0.18 3.36
N ARG A 124 -13.14 -0.87 4.27
CA ARG A 124 -14.20 -0.26 5.09
C ARG A 124 -13.68 0.21 6.42
N SER A 125 -14.23 1.32 6.88
CA SER A 125 -14.07 1.77 8.26
C SER A 125 -14.77 0.84 9.23
N GLY A 126 -14.27 0.76 10.46
CA GLY A 126 -14.87 0.00 11.57
C GLY A 126 -15.41 0.91 12.67
N GLY A 127 -16.36 0.39 13.47
CA GLY A 127 -16.90 1.06 14.65
C GLY A 127 -17.56 2.42 14.33
N ASP A 128 -17.27 3.44 15.14
CA ASP A 128 -17.79 4.82 15.01
C ASP A 128 -17.36 5.55 13.73
N TRP A 129 -16.49 4.96 12.95
CA TRP A 129 -16.02 5.43 11.65
C TRP A 129 -16.75 4.77 10.49
N SER A 130 -17.64 3.80 10.82
CA SER A 130 -18.41 3.06 9.82
C SER A 130 -19.27 4.02 8.99
N ALA A 131 -19.01 4.05 7.68
CA ALA A 131 -19.91 4.64 6.71
C ALA A 131 -20.67 3.53 5.99
N SER A 132 -21.96 3.79 5.73
CA SER A 132 -22.73 2.96 4.80
C SER A 132 -22.08 2.96 3.41
N GLU A 133 -22.29 1.86 2.64
CA GLU A 133 -21.92 1.82 1.23
C GLU A 133 -22.18 3.16 0.49
N PRO A 134 -21.31 3.61 -0.42
CA PRO A 134 -20.12 2.97 -0.98
C PRO A 134 -18.84 3.20 -0.16
N VAL A 135 -17.75 2.50 -0.52
CA VAL A 135 -16.41 2.71 0.08
C VAL A 135 -16.02 4.18 -0.01
N ARG A 136 -15.67 4.77 1.13
CA ARG A 136 -15.19 6.15 1.23
C ARG A 136 -13.74 6.19 1.67
N PHE A 137 -13.01 7.18 1.20
CA PHE A 137 -11.65 7.49 1.63
C PHE A 137 -11.58 8.91 2.22
N PRO A 138 -10.84 9.05 3.34
CA PRO A 138 -10.10 8.01 4.04
C PRO A 138 -11.05 7.00 4.72
N PHE A 139 -10.68 5.71 4.73
CA PHE A 139 -11.26 4.76 5.66
C PHE A 139 -10.41 4.67 6.93
N VAL A 140 -11.03 4.34 8.07
CA VAL A 140 -10.34 4.21 9.36
C VAL A 140 -10.68 2.89 10.01
N LYS A 141 -9.67 2.12 10.41
CA LYS A 141 -9.81 0.93 11.26
C LYS A 141 -9.08 1.13 12.57
N ILE A 142 -9.77 0.94 13.68
CA ILE A 142 -9.18 0.95 15.03
C ILE A 142 -8.78 -0.49 15.38
N LEU A 143 -7.49 -0.71 15.60
CA LEU A 143 -6.87 -2.00 15.81
C LEU A 143 -6.11 -1.98 17.16
N GLY A 144 -6.83 -2.07 18.27
CA GLY A 144 -6.23 -1.88 19.58
C GLY A 144 -5.59 -0.49 19.72
N PRO A 145 -4.26 -0.38 19.94
CA PRO A 145 -3.58 0.91 20.10
C PRO A 145 -3.32 1.64 18.78
N VAL A 146 -3.60 0.99 17.64
CA VAL A 146 -3.30 1.51 16.29
C VAL A 146 -4.56 1.95 15.57
N ALA A 147 -4.52 3.11 14.94
CA ALA A 147 -5.49 3.56 13.97
C ALA A 147 -4.88 3.49 12.56
N LEU A 148 -5.43 2.64 11.71
CA LEU A 148 -5.03 2.50 10.31
C LEU A 148 -5.93 3.38 9.44
N ILE A 149 -5.31 4.30 8.67
CA ILE A 149 -6.00 5.28 7.85
C ILE A 149 -5.65 5.01 6.39
N GLY A 150 -6.59 4.49 5.61
CA GLY A 150 -6.35 4.18 4.20
C GLY A 150 -6.80 5.29 3.28
N LEU A 151 -5.93 5.69 2.34
CA LEU A 151 -6.16 6.72 1.33
C LEU A 151 -6.22 6.10 -0.07
N ASN A 152 -7.05 6.67 -0.93
CA ASN A 152 -7.03 6.38 -2.36
C ASN A 152 -6.34 7.51 -3.11
N SER A 153 -5.13 7.26 -3.57
CA SER A 153 -4.38 8.17 -4.44
C SER A 153 -4.45 7.79 -5.92
N ALA A 154 -5.07 6.64 -6.24
CA ALA A 154 -5.15 6.16 -7.60
C ALA A 154 -6.31 6.82 -8.36
N ILE A 155 -6.02 7.30 -9.55
CA ILE A 155 -6.98 7.88 -10.49
C ILE A 155 -6.79 7.27 -11.88
N PRO A 156 -7.84 7.20 -12.71
CA PRO A 156 -7.67 6.85 -14.12
C PRO A 156 -6.76 7.85 -14.81
N THR A 157 -5.73 7.36 -15.50
CA THR A 157 -4.72 8.21 -16.15
C THR A 157 -4.62 7.90 -17.65
N PRO A 158 -4.18 8.87 -18.50
CA PRO A 158 -3.85 8.59 -19.87
C PRO A 158 -2.66 7.65 -20.04
N LEU A 159 -2.40 7.23 -21.27
CA LEU A 159 -1.23 6.41 -21.62
C LEU A 159 0.07 7.13 -21.22
N PHE A 160 1.04 6.34 -20.71
CA PHE A 160 2.34 6.80 -20.20
C PHE A 160 2.29 7.68 -18.95
N SER A 161 1.14 7.75 -18.28
CA SER A 161 0.99 8.43 -17.00
C SER A 161 0.53 7.43 -15.92
N ALA A 162 1.09 7.60 -14.75
CA ALA A 162 0.73 6.89 -13.52
C ALA A 162 0.77 7.88 -12.34
N ILE A 163 0.23 9.10 -12.55
CA ILE A 163 0.13 10.11 -11.50
C ILE A 163 -0.94 9.72 -10.50
N GLY A 164 -0.70 10.07 -9.24
CA GLY A 164 -1.69 9.99 -8.17
C GLY A 164 -2.30 11.34 -7.85
N ARG A 165 -3.46 11.33 -7.20
CA ARG A 165 -4.11 12.51 -6.64
C ARG A 165 -5.04 12.09 -5.50
N LEU A 166 -5.00 12.85 -4.40
CA LEU A 166 -5.94 12.72 -3.28
C LEU A 166 -7.15 13.63 -3.45
N GLY A 167 -6.90 14.89 -3.82
CA GLY A 167 -7.91 15.94 -3.90
C GLY A 167 -8.19 16.61 -2.55
N GLU A 168 -8.75 17.81 -2.60
CA GLU A 168 -8.96 18.67 -1.43
C GLU A 168 -9.88 18.03 -0.38
N ALA A 169 -10.97 17.39 -0.82
CA ALA A 169 -11.93 16.75 0.10
C ALA A 169 -11.25 15.65 0.93
N GLN A 170 -10.53 14.73 0.28
CA GLN A 170 -9.85 13.64 1.00
C GLN A 170 -8.72 14.15 1.91
N LEU A 171 -8.00 15.22 1.50
CA LEU A 171 -6.98 15.84 2.33
C LEU A 171 -7.59 16.53 3.57
N SER A 172 -8.73 17.19 3.43
CA SER A 172 -9.48 17.80 4.55
C SER A 172 -9.99 16.75 5.52
N ASP A 173 -10.56 15.65 4.98
CA ASP A 173 -11.05 14.54 5.79
C ASP A 173 -9.88 13.82 6.51
N LEU A 174 -8.72 13.68 5.84
CA LEU A 174 -7.51 13.14 6.47
C LEU A 174 -7.07 13.99 7.67
N ALA A 175 -7.01 15.31 7.51
CA ALA A 175 -6.64 16.21 8.60
C ALA A 175 -7.59 16.04 9.81
N THR A 176 -8.89 16.02 9.55
CA THR A 176 -9.93 15.79 10.57
C THR A 176 -9.76 14.43 11.27
N CYS A 177 -9.50 13.37 10.51
CA CYS A 177 -9.24 12.03 11.04
C CYS A 177 -7.99 12.03 11.94
N LEU A 178 -6.88 12.60 11.46
CA LEU A 178 -5.63 12.64 12.21
C LEU A 178 -5.79 13.36 13.56
N ASP A 179 -6.46 14.52 13.59
CA ASP A 179 -6.67 15.29 14.81
C ASP A 179 -7.58 14.53 15.80
N ARG A 180 -8.69 13.96 15.31
CA ARG A 180 -9.59 13.14 16.13
C ARG A 180 -8.92 11.92 16.74
N LEU A 181 -8.08 11.22 15.98
CA LEU A 181 -7.35 10.04 16.43
C LEU A 181 -6.20 10.38 17.39
N LYS A 182 -5.58 11.57 17.19
CA LYS A 182 -4.59 12.11 18.14
C LYS A 182 -5.19 12.34 19.52
N ALA A 183 -6.41 12.91 19.57
CA ALA A 183 -7.14 13.12 20.83
C ALA A 183 -7.47 11.81 21.55
N GLN A 184 -7.56 10.70 20.83
CA GLN A 184 -7.76 9.36 21.40
C GLN A 184 -6.44 8.66 21.79
N ASN A 185 -5.30 9.33 21.64
CA ASN A 185 -3.95 8.79 21.93
C ASN A 185 -3.60 7.52 21.14
N LEU A 186 -4.10 7.38 19.91
CA LEU A 186 -3.83 6.23 19.03
C LEU A 186 -2.55 6.42 18.20
N ILE A 187 -1.88 5.33 17.88
CA ILE A 187 -0.77 5.29 16.93
C ILE A 187 -1.38 5.37 15.52
N ARG A 188 -1.20 6.50 14.81
CA ARG A 188 -1.83 6.78 13.53
C ARG A 188 -0.91 6.35 12.39
N VAL A 189 -1.34 5.31 11.66
CA VAL A 189 -0.62 4.76 10.51
C VAL A 189 -1.40 5.07 9.24
N VAL A 190 -0.82 5.86 8.34
CA VAL A 190 -1.43 6.24 7.05
C VAL A 190 -0.95 5.31 5.96
N LEU A 191 -1.90 4.73 5.20
CA LEU A 191 -1.65 3.92 4.02
C LEU A 191 -1.97 4.72 2.77
N ILE A 192 -1.04 4.78 1.84
CA ILE A 192 -1.20 5.40 0.53
C ILE A 192 -0.40 4.62 -0.50
N HIS A 193 -0.83 4.56 -1.77
CA HIS A 193 -0.04 3.85 -2.77
C HIS A 193 1.11 4.72 -3.33
N HIS A 194 0.79 5.92 -3.82
CA HIS A 194 1.82 6.79 -4.41
C HIS A 194 2.76 7.37 -3.34
N PRO A 195 4.07 7.51 -3.64
CA PRO A 195 5.01 8.20 -2.75
C PRO A 195 4.51 9.59 -2.40
N PRO A 196 4.30 9.88 -1.09
CA PRO A 196 3.49 11.03 -0.71
C PRO A 196 4.26 12.34 -0.56
N LEU A 197 5.58 12.34 -0.67
CA LEU A 197 6.39 13.55 -0.52
C LEU A 197 6.91 14.06 -1.88
N PRO A 198 7.08 15.37 -2.05
CA PRO A 198 7.65 15.93 -3.27
C PRO A 198 9.03 15.35 -3.61
N GLY A 199 9.29 15.13 -4.88
CA GLY A 199 10.59 14.64 -5.38
C GLY A 199 10.83 13.13 -5.26
N GLN A 200 9.92 12.35 -4.66
CA GLN A 200 10.08 10.90 -4.51
C GLN A 200 9.86 10.12 -5.82
N ALA A 201 9.19 10.70 -6.81
CA ALA A 201 8.95 10.08 -8.11
C ALA A 201 9.00 11.12 -9.23
N PRO A 202 9.29 10.70 -10.48
CA PRO A 202 9.19 11.58 -11.64
C PRO A 202 7.77 12.16 -11.81
N PRO A 203 7.60 13.39 -12.35
CA PRO A 203 6.30 14.08 -12.41
C PRO A 203 5.14 13.25 -12.96
N ARG A 204 5.41 12.42 -13.99
CA ARG A 204 4.39 11.54 -14.59
C ARG A 204 3.97 10.33 -13.74
N ARG A 205 4.61 10.13 -12.59
CA ARG A 205 4.37 9.02 -11.64
C ARG A 205 4.21 9.53 -10.21
N ALA A 206 4.32 10.82 -9.97
CA ALA A 206 4.27 11.40 -8.65
C ALA A 206 2.82 11.57 -8.16
N LEU A 207 2.65 11.74 -6.86
CA LEU A 207 1.44 12.28 -6.28
C LEU A 207 1.36 13.77 -6.63
N SER A 208 0.34 14.19 -7.39
CA SER A 208 0.23 15.56 -7.91
C SER A 208 0.02 16.61 -6.83
N ASP A 209 -0.57 16.23 -5.71
CA ASP A 209 -0.84 17.06 -4.53
C ASP A 209 0.02 16.67 -3.31
N ALA A 210 1.24 16.15 -3.58
CA ALA A 210 2.20 15.77 -2.55
C ALA A 210 2.56 16.92 -1.59
N ALA A 211 2.62 18.16 -2.06
CA ALA A 211 2.88 19.33 -1.21
C ALA A 211 1.75 19.51 -0.19
N ALA A 212 0.49 19.49 -0.65
CA ALA A 212 -0.68 19.63 0.22
C ALA A 212 -0.80 18.46 1.23
N PHE A 213 -0.44 17.23 0.83
CA PHE A 213 -0.33 16.11 1.78
C PHE A 213 0.76 16.37 2.84
N GLY A 214 1.93 16.88 2.41
CA GLY A 214 3.00 17.29 3.33
C GLY A 214 2.53 18.34 4.34
N ASP A 215 1.76 19.33 3.90
CA ASP A 215 1.19 20.38 4.77
C ASP A 215 0.19 19.82 5.81
N VAL A 216 -0.55 18.77 5.46
CA VAL A 216 -1.40 18.03 6.42
C VAL A 216 -0.54 17.32 7.47
N LEU A 217 0.55 16.65 7.08
CA LEU A 217 1.47 16.02 8.03
C LEU A 217 2.15 17.06 8.95
N ASP A 218 2.52 18.21 8.41
CA ASP A 218 3.16 19.27 9.20
C ASP A 218 2.24 19.83 10.30
N ARG A 219 0.94 19.92 10.02
CA ARG A 219 -0.05 20.45 10.96
C ARG A 219 -0.56 19.42 11.96
N CYS A 220 -0.98 18.24 11.46
CA CYS A 220 -1.69 17.25 12.27
C CYS A 220 -0.76 16.16 12.80
N GLY A 221 0.37 15.91 12.11
CA GLY A 221 1.28 14.79 12.37
C GLY A 221 0.64 13.42 12.09
N ALA A 222 1.46 12.40 12.11
CA ALA A 222 1.10 10.98 12.19
C ALA A 222 2.27 10.24 12.84
N GLU A 223 2.11 8.99 13.21
CA GLU A 223 3.22 8.19 13.71
C GLU A 223 3.96 7.46 12.59
N LEU A 224 3.26 7.19 11.46
CA LEU A 224 3.86 6.45 10.36
C LEU A 224 3.06 6.66 9.05
N VAL A 225 3.77 6.72 7.92
CA VAL A 225 3.17 6.66 6.58
C VAL A 225 3.81 5.51 5.79
N LEU A 226 2.97 4.66 5.18
CA LEU A 226 3.38 3.50 4.40
C LEU A 226 2.94 3.65 2.94
N HIS A 227 3.87 3.41 1.99
CA HIS A 227 3.56 3.51 0.57
C HIS A 227 4.29 2.46 -0.28
N GLY A 228 3.89 2.33 -1.56
CA GLY A 228 4.49 1.48 -2.57
C GLY A 228 4.95 2.24 -3.81
N HIS A 229 4.53 1.75 -5.01
CA HIS A 229 4.63 2.36 -6.32
C HIS A 229 6.04 2.44 -6.92
N ASN A 230 7.05 2.81 -6.14
CA ASN A 230 8.42 2.95 -6.63
C ASN A 230 9.20 1.63 -6.64
N HIS A 231 8.65 0.55 -6.09
CA HIS A 231 9.29 -0.76 -5.92
C HIS A 231 10.66 -0.67 -5.22
N ARG A 232 10.79 0.24 -4.24
CA ARG A 232 12.05 0.49 -3.52
C ARG A 232 11.82 0.61 -2.03
N ASP A 233 12.78 0.13 -1.26
CA ASP A 233 12.82 0.40 0.16
C ASP A 233 13.32 1.82 0.40
N THR A 234 12.48 2.64 0.98
CA THR A 234 12.82 4.02 1.31
C THR A 234 12.41 4.35 2.74
N LEU A 235 13.18 5.23 3.37
CA LEU A 235 12.84 5.88 4.62
C LEU A 235 13.13 7.37 4.45
N LEU A 236 12.09 8.17 4.47
CA LEU A 236 12.16 9.63 4.51
C LEU A 236 11.43 10.13 5.75
N TRP A 237 11.65 11.41 6.06
CA TRP A 237 11.05 12.06 7.21
C TRP A 237 10.37 13.35 6.80
N ARG A 238 9.19 13.61 7.35
CA ARG A 238 8.49 14.89 7.24
C ARG A 238 7.99 15.30 8.62
N SER A 239 8.52 16.41 9.16
CA SER A 239 8.12 16.94 10.48
C SER A 239 8.11 15.87 11.59
N GLY A 240 9.16 15.03 11.62
CA GLY A 240 9.28 13.93 12.58
C GLY A 240 8.46 12.68 12.25
N VAL A 241 7.68 12.68 11.16
CA VAL A 241 6.89 11.52 10.71
C VAL A 241 7.73 10.66 9.76
N PRO A 242 7.98 9.36 10.04
CA PRO A 242 8.63 8.47 9.12
C PRO A 242 7.69 8.08 7.97
N VAL A 243 8.23 8.14 6.74
CA VAL A 243 7.55 7.77 5.49
C VAL A 243 8.32 6.63 4.85
N LEU A 244 7.72 5.44 4.86
CA LEU A 244 8.34 4.19 4.42
C LEU A 244 7.77 3.74 3.09
N GLY A 245 8.63 3.59 2.09
CA GLY A 245 8.35 2.82 0.89
C GLY A 245 8.84 1.40 0.99
N ILE A 246 8.26 0.48 0.23
CA ILE A 246 8.65 -0.93 0.17
C ILE A 246 8.80 -1.40 -1.29
N SER A 247 9.67 -2.38 -1.52
CA SER A 247 9.82 -3.06 -2.79
C SER A 247 8.58 -3.90 -3.13
N ALA A 248 8.42 -4.22 -4.43
CA ALA A 248 7.32 -5.06 -4.90
C ALA A 248 7.38 -6.46 -4.30
N ALA A 249 6.28 -6.90 -3.67
CA ALA A 249 6.20 -8.21 -3.01
C ALA A 249 6.30 -9.41 -3.99
N SER A 250 6.19 -9.17 -5.29
CA SER A 250 6.29 -10.19 -6.35
C SER A 250 7.60 -10.18 -7.13
N ALA A 251 8.55 -9.28 -6.80
CA ALA A 251 9.79 -9.11 -7.56
C ALA A 251 10.71 -10.33 -7.42
N GLY A 252 10.60 -11.28 -8.35
CA GLY A 252 11.44 -12.49 -8.42
C GLY A 252 12.80 -12.27 -9.08
N ARG A 253 12.97 -11.11 -9.77
CA ARG A 253 14.22 -10.68 -10.38
C ARG A 253 14.47 -9.21 -10.10
N PRO A 254 15.71 -8.81 -9.84
CA PRO A 254 16.04 -7.40 -9.69
C PRO A 254 15.90 -6.69 -11.04
N ARG A 255 15.51 -5.42 -11.01
CA ARG A 255 15.44 -4.59 -12.20
C ARG A 255 16.02 -3.21 -11.91
N HIS A 256 17.12 -2.86 -12.57
CA HIS A 256 17.87 -1.63 -12.31
C HIS A 256 18.18 -1.51 -10.80
N ASP A 257 17.60 -0.52 -10.14
CA ASP A 257 17.70 -0.25 -8.71
C ASP A 257 16.48 -0.71 -7.90
N GLU A 258 15.55 -1.45 -8.54
CA GLU A 258 14.44 -2.13 -7.86
C GLU A 258 14.96 -3.47 -7.30
N PRO A 259 14.96 -3.67 -5.97
CA PRO A 259 15.46 -4.91 -5.38
C PRO A 259 14.46 -6.07 -5.57
N LEU A 260 14.88 -7.26 -5.13
CA LEU A 260 14.01 -8.44 -5.04
C LEU A 260 12.84 -8.21 -4.08
N ALA A 261 11.89 -9.14 -4.10
CA ALA A 261 10.68 -9.09 -3.31
C ALA A 261 10.96 -8.90 -1.82
N ARG A 262 10.23 -7.96 -1.21
CA ARG A 262 10.33 -7.61 0.21
C ARG A 262 8.99 -7.25 0.81
N TYR A 263 8.94 -7.35 2.13
CA TYR A 263 7.87 -6.81 2.98
C TYR A 263 8.46 -6.32 4.30
N ARG A 264 7.65 -5.60 5.11
CA ARG A 264 8.07 -5.13 6.42
C ARG A 264 7.25 -5.76 7.53
N VAL A 265 7.92 -6.10 8.62
CA VAL A 265 7.30 -6.33 9.94
C VAL A 265 7.53 -5.07 10.76
N LEU A 266 6.45 -4.44 11.20
CA LEU A 266 6.48 -3.21 11.99
C LEU A 266 5.96 -3.52 13.39
N ARG A 267 6.82 -3.36 14.39
CA ARG A 267 6.43 -3.48 15.80
C ARG A 267 6.18 -2.10 16.36
N LEU A 268 4.93 -1.83 16.68
CA LEU A 268 4.43 -0.54 17.13
C LEU A 268 4.08 -0.63 18.62
N SER A 269 4.62 0.25 19.42
CA SER A 269 4.27 0.36 20.85
C SER A 269 4.27 1.82 21.28
N ARG A 270 3.53 2.10 22.35
CA ARG A 270 3.51 3.43 22.98
C ARG A 270 3.73 3.30 24.46
N ASP A 271 4.65 4.08 24.99
CA ASP A 271 4.95 4.21 26.41
C ASP A 271 4.96 5.68 26.83
N ASN A 272 5.40 5.96 28.04
CA ASN A 272 5.51 7.32 28.58
C ASN A 272 6.55 8.18 27.83
N GLY A 273 7.45 7.56 27.05
CA GLY A 273 8.46 8.22 26.22
C GLY A 273 7.99 8.54 24.80
N GLY A 274 6.80 8.08 24.41
CA GLY A 274 6.24 8.31 23.09
C GLY A 274 5.98 7.02 22.29
N THR A 275 5.88 7.16 20.96
CA THR A 275 5.68 6.01 20.07
C THR A 275 7.03 5.43 19.66
N ARG A 276 7.19 4.14 19.87
CA ARG A 276 8.35 3.35 19.44
C ARG A 276 7.96 2.50 18.24
N ILE A 277 8.74 2.59 17.16
CA ILE A 277 8.52 1.83 15.93
C ILE A 277 9.81 1.08 15.58
N VAL A 278 9.74 -0.24 15.54
CA VAL A 278 10.82 -1.09 15.02
C VAL A 278 10.39 -1.64 13.68
N SER A 279 11.20 -1.40 12.65
CA SER A 279 10.97 -1.86 11.28
C SER A 279 11.96 -2.96 10.93
N ILE A 280 11.44 -4.14 10.61
CA ILE A 280 12.21 -5.29 10.12
C ILE A 280 11.84 -5.48 8.65
N THR A 281 12.82 -5.38 7.76
CA THR A 281 12.64 -5.72 6.34
C THR A 281 12.98 -7.17 6.15
N ARG A 282 12.03 -7.94 5.58
CA ARG A 282 12.22 -9.34 5.19
C ARG A 282 12.00 -9.49 3.70
N GLY A 283 12.65 -10.47 3.07
CA GLY A 283 12.50 -10.69 1.65
C GLY A 283 13.57 -11.62 1.08
N LEU A 284 13.63 -11.69 -0.24
CA LEU A 284 14.63 -12.47 -0.95
C LEU A 284 15.99 -11.75 -0.94
N ALA A 285 17.02 -12.42 -0.45
CA ALA A 285 18.40 -11.92 -0.55
C ALA A 285 19.00 -12.20 -1.94
N VAL A 286 18.62 -13.32 -2.57
CA VAL A 286 19.06 -13.75 -3.89
C VAL A 286 17.88 -14.26 -4.71
N GLU A 287 17.99 -14.22 -6.03
CA GLU A 287 16.96 -14.78 -6.94
C GLU A 287 16.73 -16.27 -6.66
N GLY A 288 15.47 -16.65 -6.48
CA GLY A 288 15.08 -18.04 -6.17
C GLY A 288 15.46 -18.53 -4.78
N GLY A 289 15.96 -17.63 -3.90
CA GLY A 289 16.31 -17.97 -2.52
C GLY A 289 15.12 -18.01 -1.57
N GLU A 290 15.43 -18.23 -0.31
CA GLU A 290 14.46 -18.18 0.78
C GLU A 290 14.22 -16.73 1.26
N VAL A 291 13.09 -16.51 1.95
CA VAL A 291 12.79 -15.25 2.59
C VAL A 291 13.53 -15.16 3.92
N VAL A 292 14.36 -14.14 4.07
CA VAL A 292 15.18 -13.91 5.25
C VAL A 292 14.99 -12.49 5.81
N ALA A 293 15.42 -12.26 7.03
CA ALA A 293 15.56 -10.91 7.56
C ALA A 293 16.75 -10.22 6.89
N LEU A 294 16.49 -9.05 6.31
CA LEU A 294 17.49 -8.28 5.56
C LEU A 294 18.02 -7.08 6.32
N ASP A 295 17.14 -6.48 7.16
CA ASP A 295 17.45 -5.28 7.93
C ASP A 295 16.49 -5.16 9.11
N GLU A 296 16.98 -4.68 10.25
CA GLU A 296 16.18 -4.32 11.40
C GLU A 296 16.67 -2.99 11.96
N ARG A 297 15.75 -2.07 12.18
CA ARG A 297 16.07 -0.75 12.75
C ARG A 297 14.92 -0.17 13.57
N GLU A 298 15.24 0.56 14.61
CA GLU A 298 14.30 1.44 15.28
C GLU A 298 14.21 2.77 14.52
N LEU A 299 13.00 3.24 14.29
CA LEU A 299 12.75 4.51 13.60
C LEU A 299 12.83 5.65 14.62
N VAL A 300 13.93 6.37 14.59
CA VAL A 300 14.17 7.54 15.42
C VAL A 300 14.26 8.75 14.51
N ALA A 301 13.44 9.78 14.77
CA ALA A 301 13.49 11.00 13.98
C ALA A 301 14.88 11.63 14.07
N PRO A 302 15.43 12.13 12.95
CA PRO A 302 16.67 12.88 12.98
C PRO A 302 16.56 14.06 13.96
N LYS A 303 17.61 14.29 14.76
CA LYS A 303 17.67 15.50 15.57
C LYS A 303 17.74 16.71 14.62
N SER A 304 16.82 17.64 14.79
CA SER A 304 16.75 18.90 14.05
C SER A 304 17.99 19.77 14.32
#